data_1cfe185f0faa49db322cf3fe938fabba
#
_entry.id   1cfe185f0faa49db322cf3fe938fabba
#
_cell.length_a   1.000
_cell.length_b   1.000
_cell.length_c   1.000
_cell.angle_alpha   90.00
_cell.angle_beta   90.00
_cell.angle_gamma   90.00
#
_symmetry.space_group_name_H-M   'P 1'
#
loop_
_entity.id
_entity.type
_entity.pdbx_description
1 polymer ?
#
loop_
_entity_poly.entity_id
_entity_poly.type
_entity_poly.pdbx_seq_one_letter_code
_entity_poly.pdbx_strand_id
1 'polypeptide(L)'
;MIHPTAIISSKSKISKNVKIGPYCIIDENVSIDENTEIISNVHITGRTKIGKNNKFFPFSSIGNIPQDLKYSGEESKLIIGNNNVFREHTTINPGTSGGGMITKIDDNCLFMIGTHIAHDCNISSNVIMSNNATLAGHVTLKENVI
;
A
#
# COMPACT_ATOMS: atom_id res chain seq x y z
N MET A 1 -12.24 -13.75 5.80
CA MET A 1 -11.60 -14.76 6.68
C MET A 1 -10.29 -14.22 7.20
N ILE A 2 -10.10 -14.24 8.50
CA ILE A 2 -8.88 -13.73 9.15
C ILE A 2 -8.18 -14.90 9.82
N HIS A 3 -6.90 -15.11 9.50
CA HIS A 3 -6.11 -16.19 10.09
C HIS A 3 -5.81 -15.90 11.57
N PRO A 4 -5.85 -16.91 12.47
CA PRO A 4 -5.64 -16.70 13.92
C PRO A 4 -4.32 -16.07 14.31
N THR A 5 -3.27 -16.21 13.49
CA THR A 5 -1.95 -15.61 13.75
C THR A 5 -1.81 -14.17 13.25
N ALA A 6 -2.81 -13.63 12.55
CA ALA A 6 -2.80 -12.24 12.13
C ALA A 6 -3.03 -11.32 13.33
N ILE A 7 -2.30 -10.21 13.38
CA ILE A 7 -2.42 -9.18 14.42
C ILE A 7 -3.12 -7.98 13.80
N ILE A 8 -4.36 -7.75 14.21
CA ILE A 8 -5.19 -6.69 13.63
C ILE A 8 -5.66 -5.77 14.75
N SER A 9 -5.36 -4.47 14.60
CA SER A 9 -5.84 -3.46 15.54
C SER A 9 -7.37 -3.41 15.54
N SER A 10 -7.98 -3.37 16.71
CA SER A 10 -9.42 -3.18 16.86
C SER A 10 -9.92 -1.84 16.33
N LYS A 11 -9.03 -0.90 16.11
CA LYS A 11 -9.35 0.42 15.55
C LYS A 11 -9.24 0.47 14.03
N SER A 12 -8.70 -0.57 13.39
CA SER A 12 -8.70 -0.67 11.94
C SER A 12 -10.11 -0.94 11.39
N LYS A 13 -10.34 -0.57 10.14
CA LYS A 13 -11.65 -0.77 9.48
C LYS A 13 -11.51 -1.81 8.38
N ILE A 14 -11.94 -3.02 8.65
CA ILE A 14 -11.87 -4.14 7.71
C ILE A 14 -13.27 -4.47 7.21
N SER A 15 -13.49 -4.34 5.91
CA SER A 15 -14.78 -4.61 5.28
C SER A 15 -15.06 -6.11 5.18
N LYS A 16 -16.30 -6.45 4.79
CA LYS A 16 -16.72 -7.84 4.55
C LYS A 16 -15.88 -8.48 3.44
N ASN A 17 -15.74 -9.79 3.52
CA ASN A 17 -15.03 -10.60 2.52
C ASN A 17 -13.54 -10.25 2.32
N VAL A 18 -12.94 -9.47 3.19
CA VAL A 18 -11.47 -9.31 3.22
C VAL A 18 -10.86 -10.61 3.76
N LYS A 19 -9.82 -11.08 3.08
CA LYS A 19 -9.05 -12.25 3.50
C LYS A 19 -7.69 -11.80 4.02
N ILE A 20 -7.35 -12.19 5.24
CA ILE A 20 -6.06 -11.87 5.85
C ILE A 20 -5.42 -13.17 6.31
N GLY A 21 -4.32 -13.53 5.67
CA GLY A 21 -3.59 -14.75 5.93
C GLY A 21 -2.66 -14.67 7.14
N PRO A 22 -1.84 -15.71 7.37
CA PRO A 22 -1.02 -15.83 8.56
C PRO A 22 0.06 -14.76 8.66
N TYR A 23 0.37 -14.37 9.88
CA TYR A 23 1.45 -13.46 10.24
C TYR A 23 1.37 -12.07 9.61
N CYS A 24 0.19 -11.64 9.19
CA CYS A 24 -0.07 -10.26 8.76
C CYS A 24 -0.25 -9.35 9.98
N ILE A 25 0.18 -8.09 9.85
CA ILE A 25 -0.01 -7.05 10.87
C ILE A 25 -0.74 -5.88 10.22
N ILE A 26 -1.88 -5.50 10.80
CA ILE A 26 -2.70 -4.37 10.34
C ILE A 26 -2.86 -3.37 11.49
N ASP A 27 -2.35 -2.17 11.32
CA ASP A 27 -2.33 -1.15 12.36
C ASP A 27 -3.62 -0.28 12.40
N GLU A 28 -3.71 0.60 13.40
CA GLU A 28 -4.96 1.24 13.83
C GLU A 28 -5.63 2.18 12.81
N ASN A 29 -4.85 2.89 11.99
CA ASN A 29 -5.39 3.89 11.05
C ASN A 29 -5.58 3.34 9.63
N VAL A 30 -5.58 2.02 9.50
CA VAL A 30 -5.75 1.32 8.22
C VAL A 30 -7.22 1.04 7.96
N SER A 31 -7.66 1.27 6.71
CA SER A 31 -8.96 0.80 6.23
C SER A 31 -8.80 -0.02 4.96
N ILE A 32 -9.52 -1.15 4.89
CA ILE A 32 -9.44 -2.09 3.77
C ILE A 32 -10.86 -2.42 3.30
N ASP A 33 -11.14 -2.12 2.04
CA ASP A 33 -12.44 -2.37 1.44
C ASP A 33 -12.59 -3.81 0.94
N GLU A 34 -13.79 -4.14 0.49
CA GLU A 34 -14.28 -5.49 0.20
C GLU A 34 -13.40 -6.30 -0.77
N ASN A 35 -13.37 -7.62 -0.56
CA ASN A 35 -12.72 -8.62 -1.41
C ASN A 35 -11.22 -8.44 -1.60
N THR A 36 -10.56 -7.61 -0.80
CA THR A 36 -9.10 -7.52 -0.79
C THR A 36 -8.52 -8.74 -0.09
N GLU A 37 -7.44 -9.29 -0.66
CA GLU A 37 -6.73 -10.46 -0.15
C GLU A 37 -5.30 -10.08 0.26
N ILE A 38 -4.95 -10.39 1.49
CA ILE A 38 -3.60 -10.21 2.05
C ILE A 38 -3.08 -11.60 2.37
N ILE A 39 -2.07 -12.07 1.61
CA ILE A 39 -1.74 -13.51 1.58
C ILE A 39 -1.08 -13.95 2.88
N SER A 40 0.07 -13.41 3.22
CA SER A 40 0.77 -13.70 4.48
C SER A 40 1.96 -12.76 4.70
N ASN A 41 2.38 -12.58 5.96
CA ASN A 41 3.61 -11.82 6.27
C ASN A 41 3.62 -10.41 5.65
N VAL A 42 2.50 -9.73 5.65
CA VAL A 42 2.35 -8.36 5.15
C VAL A 42 2.13 -7.42 6.33
N HIS A 43 2.84 -6.29 6.34
CA HIS A 43 2.61 -5.23 7.29
C HIS A 43 1.94 -4.04 6.61
N ILE A 44 0.75 -3.67 7.05
CA ILE A 44 0.02 -2.48 6.60
C ILE A 44 -0.15 -1.54 7.77
N THR A 45 0.35 -0.33 7.64
CA THR A 45 0.42 0.65 8.72
C THR A 45 0.15 2.06 8.21
N GLY A 46 0.26 3.04 9.10
CA GLY A 46 0.02 4.45 8.78
C GLY A 46 -1.45 4.75 8.48
N ARG A 47 -1.71 5.94 7.99
CA ARG A 47 -3.04 6.35 7.54
C ARG A 47 -3.28 5.86 6.11
N THR A 48 -3.47 4.55 5.98
CA THR A 48 -3.55 3.86 4.70
C THR A 48 -4.98 3.43 4.42
N LYS A 49 -5.51 3.90 3.29
CA LYS A 49 -6.81 3.47 2.77
C LYS A 49 -6.61 2.61 1.53
N ILE A 50 -7.18 1.40 1.58
CA ILE A 50 -7.10 0.41 0.50
C ILE A 50 -8.51 0.14 -0.03
N GLY A 51 -8.68 0.29 -1.33
CA GLY A 51 -9.94 0.02 -2.02
C GLY A 51 -10.24 -1.47 -2.15
N LYS A 52 -11.11 -1.81 -3.12
CA LYS A 52 -11.65 -3.16 -3.32
C LYS A 52 -10.77 -4.02 -4.21
N ASN A 53 -10.87 -5.34 -4.02
CA ASN A 53 -10.30 -6.36 -4.92
C ASN A 53 -8.78 -6.24 -5.11
N ASN A 54 -8.07 -5.72 -4.15
CA ASN A 54 -6.60 -5.66 -4.19
C ASN A 54 -6.00 -6.97 -3.69
N LYS A 55 -4.77 -7.27 -4.11
CA LYS A 55 -4.06 -8.46 -3.67
C LYS A 55 -2.63 -8.12 -3.24
N PHE A 56 -2.28 -8.49 -2.02
CA PHE A 56 -0.96 -8.26 -1.44
C PHE A 56 -0.24 -9.58 -1.22
N PHE A 57 0.92 -9.72 -1.83
CA PHE A 57 1.79 -10.90 -1.72
C PHE A 57 2.74 -10.80 -0.53
N PRO A 58 3.33 -11.93 -0.08
CA PRO A 58 4.11 -11.97 1.13
C PRO A 58 5.29 -10.98 1.17
N PHE A 59 5.60 -10.54 2.38
CA PHE A 59 6.71 -9.64 2.71
C PHE A 59 6.59 -8.22 2.13
N SER A 60 5.39 -7.81 1.78
CA SER A 60 5.11 -6.41 1.41
C SER A 60 5.02 -5.53 2.66
N SER A 61 5.52 -4.31 2.55
CA SER A 61 5.49 -3.29 3.60
C SER A 61 4.78 -2.04 3.08
N ILE A 62 3.56 -1.82 3.57
CA ILE A 62 2.62 -0.85 3.00
C ILE A 62 2.31 0.26 4.01
N GLY A 63 2.66 1.49 3.68
CA GLY A 63 2.33 2.65 4.51
C GLY A 63 3.33 2.95 5.62
N ASN A 64 4.49 2.30 5.66
CA ASN A 64 5.54 2.63 6.60
C ASN A 64 6.13 4.01 6.32
N ILE A 65 6.76 4.58 7.34
CA ILE A 65 7.29 5.94 7.31
C ILE A 65 8.21 6.18 6.12
N PRO A 66 8.14 7.36 5.49
CA PRO A 66 9.01 7.71 4.37
C PRO A 66 10.49 7.68 4.74
N GLN A 67 11.35 7.43 3.75
CA GLN A 67 12.81 7.52 3.90
C GLN A 67 13.33 8.94 3.67
N ASP A 68 12.48 9.94 3.77
CA ASP A 68 12.87 11.36 3.66
C ASP A 68 13.35 11.86 5.01
N LEU A 69 14.58 12.38 5.04
CA LEU A 69 15.19 12.94 6.25
C LEU A 69 14.43 14.14 6.84
N LYS A 70 13.60 14.78 6.04
CA LYS A 70 12.72 15.89 6.48
C LYS A 70 11.43 15.43 7.11
N TYR A 71 11.08 14.13 6.98
CA TYR A 71 9.87 13.61 7.59
C TYR A 71 9.96 13.68 9.12
N SER A 72 8.97 14.30 9.74
CA SER A 72 8.93 14.55 11.18
C SER A 72 7.69 13.97 11.89
N GLY A 73 7.07 12.95 11.30
CA GLY A 73 5.88 12.30 11.88
C GLY A 73 4.57 12.97 11.52
N GLU A 74 4.53 13.76 10.46
CA GLU A 74 3.30 14.38 9.96
C GLU A 74 2.24 13.33 9.60
N GLU A 75 0.97 13.69 9.76
CA GLU A 75 -0.17 12.80 9.54
C GLU A 75 -0.51 12.62 8.05
N SER A 76 0.49 12.23 7.27
CA SER A 76 0.33 12.00 5.83
C SER A 76 -0.41 10.69 5.54
N LYS A 77 -0.84 10.52 4.30
CA LYS A 77 -1.72 9.42 3.88
C LYS A 77 -1.13 8.63 2.72
N LEU A 78 -1.57 7.38 2.64
CA LEU A 78 -1.44 6.52 1.47
C LEU A 78 -2.85 6.10 1.03
N ILE A 79 -3.20 6.36 -0.23
CA ILE A 79 -4.49 5.95 -0.80
C ILE A 79 -4.25 5.01 -1.97
N ILE A 80 -4.81 3.82 -1.88
CA ILE A 80 -4.75 2.77 -2.89
C ILE A 80 -6.16 2.53 -3.41
N GLY A 81 -6.34 2.58 -4.72
CA GLY A 81 -7.59 2.32 -5.39
C GLY A 81 -7.96 0.84 -5.44
N ASN A 82 -8.51 0.38 -6.57
CA ASN A 82 -9.11 -0.94 -6.71
C ASN A 82 -8.35 -1.83 -7.70
N ASN A 83 -8.50 -3.14 -7.55
CA ASN A 83 -8.01 -4.14 -8.51
C ASN A 83 -6.49 -4.10 -8.74
N ASN A 84 -5.71 -3.73 -7.75
CA ASN A 84 -4.25 -3.69 -7.84
C ASN A 84 -3.63 -4.98 -7.31
N VAL A 85 -2.49 -5.35 -7.87
CA VAL A 85 -1.69 -6.48 -7.41
C VAL A 85 -0.32 -5.98 -6.98
N PHE A 86 0.03 -6.27 -5.72
CA PHE A 86 1.32 -5.95 -5.13
C PHE A 86 2.07 -7.25 -4.86
N ARG A 87 3.10 -7.52 -5.66
CA ARG A 87 3.90 -8.75 -5.54
C ARG A 87 4.86 -8.67 -4.34
N GLU A 88 5.55 -9.74 -4.09
CA GLU A 88 6.42 -9.93 -2.93
C GLU A 88 7.42 -8.78 -2.78
N HIS A 89 7.69 -8.40 -1.55
CA HIS A 89 8.65 -7.34 -1.21
C HIS A 89 8.32 -5.95 -1.77
N THR A 90 7.10 -5.69 -2.21
CA THR A 90 6.68 -4.33 -2.57
C THR A 90 6.68 -3.43 -1.34
N THR A 91 7.23 -2.24 -1.46
CA THR A 91 7.23 -1.24 -0.38
C THR A 91 6.63 0.08 -0.86
N ILE A 92 5.76 0.68 -0.04
CA ILE A 92 5.07 1.93 -0.38
C ILE A 92 5.05 2.84 0.83
N ASN A 93 5.47 4.09 0.66
CA ASN A 93 5.44 5.10 1.71
C ASN A 93 4.26 6.08 1.54
N PRO A 94 3.73 6.64 2.63
CA PRO A 94 2.76 7.74 2.57
C PRO A 94 3.42 9.04 2.10
N GLY A 95 2.63 10.08 1.95
CA GLY A 95 3.12 11.40 1.60
C GLY A 95 3.94 12.08 2.69
N THR A 96 4.42 13.29 2.38
CA THR A 96 5.15 14.17 3.30
C THR A 96 4.59 15.59 3.25
N SER A 97 4.92 16.42 4.22
CA SER A 97 4.51 17.83 4.23
C SER A 97 5.02 18.62 3.02
N GLY A 98 6.15 18.21 2.46
CA GLY A 98 6.74 18.84 1.27
C GLY A 98 6.09 18.46 -0.05
N GLY A 99 5.22 17.45 -0.09
CA GLY A 99 4.66 16.89 -1.32
C GLY A 99 3.13 16.81 -1.36
N GLY A 100 2.44 17.47 -0.47
CA GLY A 100 0.97 17.46 -0.45
C GLY A 100 0.35 16.42 0.47
N MET A 101 1.14 15.78 1.31
CA MET A 101 0.67 14.90 2.37
C MET A 101 0.06 13.57 1.88
N ILE A 102 0.24 13.18 0.63
CA ILE A 102 -0.43 12.00 0.10
C ILE A 102 0.42 11.28 -0.96
N THR A 103 0.48 9.97 -0.86
CA THR A 103 0.87 9.07 -1.94
C THR A 103 -0.38 8.38 -2.45
N LYS A 104 -0.57 8.36 -3.76
CA LYS A 104 -1.79 7.84 -4.38
C LYS A 104 -1.50 6.84 -5.47
N ILE A 105 -2.26 5.74 -5.45
CA ILE A 105 -2.27 4.71 -6.50
C ILE A 105 -3.72 4.52 -6.94
N ASP A 106 -3.98 4.67 -8.23
CA ASP A 106 -5.32 4.47 -8.78
C ASP A 106 -5.62 2.97 -8.98
N ASP A 107 -6.21 2.57 -10.09
CA ASP A 107 -6.80 1.24 -10.25
C ASP A 107 -6.04 0.38 -11.28
N ASN A 108 -6.23 -0.94 -11.18
CA ASN A 108 -5.79 -1.92 -12.18
C ASN A 108 -4.27 -1.92 -12.44
N CYS A 109 -3.46 -1.68 -11.42
CA CYS A 109 -2.01 -1.68 -11.52
C CYS A 109 -1.40 -3.01 -11.09
N LEU A 110 -0.24 -3.31 -11.65
CA LEU A 110 0.61 -4.44 -11.25
C LEU A 110 1.98 -3.94 -10.80
N PHE A 111 2.31 -4.20 -9.56
CA PHE A 111 3.64 -3.92 -9.00
C PHE A 111 4.36 -5.25 -8.81
N MET A 112 5.34 -5.52 -9.66
CA MET A 112 6.08 -6.78 -9.63
C MET A 112 7.04 -6.83 -8.46
N ILE A 113 7.71 -7.95 -8.27
CA ILE A 113 8.57 -8.24 -7.12
C ILE A 113 9.58 -7.12 -6.86
N GLY A 114 9.66 -6.70 -5.59
CA GLY A 114 10.67 -5.75 -5.13
C GLY A 114 10.47 -4.31 -5.59
N THR A 115 9.29 -3.94 -6.08
CA THR A 115 9.02 -2.55 -6.47
C THR A 115 8.94 -1.63 -5.24
N HIS A 116 9.39 -0.39 -5.41
CA HIS A 116 9.30 0.64 -4.37
C HIS A 116 8.60 1.89 -4.89
N ILE A 117 7.63 2.37 -4.13
CA ILE A 117 6.95 3.65 -4.37
C ILE A 117 7.24 4.56 -3.17
N ALA A 118 8.09 5.55 -3.38
CA ALA A 118 8.43 6.52 -2.35
C ALA A 118 7.30 7.53 -2.10
N HIS A 119 7.53 8.41 -1.15
CA HIS A 119 6.58 9.42 -0.70
C HIS A 119 6.11 10.36 -1.82
N ASP A 120 4.88 10.81 -1.72
CA ASP A 120 4.30 11.83 -2.61
C ASP A 120 4.24 11.43 -4.10
N CYS A 121 4.33 10.13 -4.40
CA CYS A 121 4.11 9.62 -5.76
C CYS A 121 2.61 9.61 -6.11
N ASN A 122 2.33 9.81 -7.39
CA ASN A 122 0.98 9.71 -7.94
C ASN A 122 0.98 8.72 -9.12
N ILE A 123 0.36 7.57 -8.93
CA ILE A 123 0.32 6.49 -9.90
C ILE A 123 -1.09 6.38 -10.47
N SER A 124 -1.24 6.68 -11.75
CA SER A 124 -2.52 6.57 -12.45
C SER A 124 -2.87 5.10 -12.74
N SER A 125 -4.05 4.87 -13.32
CA SER A 125 -4.55 3.51 -13.58
C SER A 125 -3.76 2.77 -14.67
N ASN A 126 -3.84 1.43 -14.63
CA ASN A 126 -3.26 0.53 -15.63
C ASN A 126 -1.73 0.63 -15.75
N VAL A 127 -1.04 0.93 -14.66
CA VAL A 127 0.43 0.99 -14.62
C VAL A 127 0.99 -0.39 -14.29
N ILE A 128 2.07 -0.77 -14.95
CA ILE A 128 2.86 -1.97 -14.62
C ILE A 128 4.28 -1.54 -14.27
N MET A 129 4.73 -1.86 -13.07
CA MET A 129 6.12 -1.67 -12.67
C MET A 129 6.83 -3.03 -12.66
N SER A 130 7.89 -3.15 -13.45
CA SER A 130 8.71 -4.38 -13.54
C SER A 130 9.46 -4.67 -12.25
N ASN A 131 10.01 -5.88 -12.14
CA ASN A 131 10.77 -6.32 -10.97
C ASN A 131 11.85 -5.30 -10.57
N ASN A 132 11.90 -4.97 -9.28
CA ASN A 132 12.86 -4.06 -8.69
C ASN A 132 12.82 -2.61 -9.24
N ALA A 133 11.79 -2.25 -9.99
CA ALA A 133 11.60 -0.85 -10.37
C ALA A 133 11.34 0.00 -9.12
N THR A 134 12.04 1.11 -9.00
CA THR A 134 11.95 1.99 -7.85
C THR A 134 11.64 3.42 -8.26
N LEU A 135 10.73 4.06 -7.55
CA LEU A 135 10.41 5.47 -7.72
C LEU A 135 10.99 6.26 -6.55
N ALA A 136 11.70 7.33 -6.86
CA ALA A 136 12.00 8.35 -5.86
C ALA A 136 10.73 9.12 -5.48
N GLY A 137 10.80 9.98 -4.48
CA GLY A 137 9.66 10.81 -4.09
C GLY A 137 9.18 11.74 -5.20
N HIS A 138 7.91 12.11 -5.15
CA HIS A 138 7.25 13.08 -6.06
C HIS A 138 7.16 12.64 -7.53
N VAL A 139 7.29 11.36 -7.83
CA VAL A 139 7.15 10.84 -9.21
C VAL A 139 5.68 10.65 -9.56
N THR A 140 5.31 11.08 -10.76
CA THR A 140 4.01 10.80 -11.35
C THR A 140 4.14 9.83 -12.52
N LEU A 141 3.44 8.71 -12.44
CA LEU A 141 3.25 7.80 -13.58
C LEU A 141 1.85 8.00 -14.16
N LYS A 142 1.78 8.29 -15.44
CA LYS A 142 0.51 8.46 -16.15
C LYS A 142 -0.12 7.11 -16.50
N GLU A 143 -1.35 7.13 -16.96
CA GLU A 143 -2.06 5.92 -17.37
C GLU A 143 -1.28 5.09 -18.38
N ASN A 144 -1.38 3.78 -18.24
CA ASN A 144 -0.81 2.77 -19.14
C ASN A 144 0.74 2.78 -19.25
N VAL A 145 1.44 3.38 -18.30
CA VAL A 145 2.91 3.28 -18.24
C VAL A 145 3.31 1.85 -17.90
N ILE A 146 4.31 1.34 -18.63
CA ILE A 146 4.92 0.03 -18.39
C ILE A 146 6.44 0.21 -18.26
#